data_44ba4a5e438ff80dc0592f21ad31e3c3
#
_entry.id   44ba4a5e438ff80dc0592f21ad31e3c3
#
_cell.length_a   1.000
_cell.length_b   1.000
_cell.length_c   1.000
_cell.angle_alpha   90.00
_cell.angle_beta   90.00
_cell.angle_gamma   90.00
#
_symmetry.space_group_name_H-M   'P 1'
#
loop_
_entity.id
_entity.type
_entity.pdbx_description
1 polymer ?
#
loop_
_entity_poly.entity_id
_entity_poly.type
_entity_poly.pdbx_seq_one_letter_code
_entity_poly.pdbx_strand_id
1 'polypeptide(L)'
;MIRSKIIITVLFLLYLCSLPTLALAKGKRHFTLENSQYGTRLVKWEGKDSVVDFNNIQELKDVKVIGEMAFEMNKYIKQVILPDNLLIIEKRAFNTCENLQTVKMPNTVRYIGNSAFNMDHQLELSVLPDSLQEIGEWTFWDCNKVCISVIPEHVSKIGRLAFTGCEGIKTLVFKNQLEVINDRAFSGCKNLERIVFPNNLREISDFAFARCINLKGINLPASLQKIGYRAFVNCESLLFVKYNSNPKVDSSAFMNCPVSQEK
;
A
#
# COMPACT_ATOMS: atom_id res chain seq x y z
N MET A 1 -14.15 -46.80 -39.47
CA MET A 1 -14.81 -45.58 -38.98
C MET A 1 -14.23 -45.26 -37.61
N ILE A 2 -13.11 -44.57 -37.61
CA ILE A 2 -12.34 -44.23 -36.40
C ILE A 2 -12.25 -42.71 -36.32
N ARG A 3 -12.87 -42.13 -35.30
CA ARG A 3 -12.81 -40.70 -35.02
C ARG A 3 -11.46 -40.39 -34.36
N SER A 4 -10.58 -39.72 -35.07
CA SER A 4 -9.37 -39.15 -34.49
C SER A 4 -9.72 -37.88 -33.70
N LYS A 5 -9.56 -37.92 -32.39
CA LYS A 5 -9.55 -36.75 -31.51
C LYS A 5 -8.24 -36.03 -31.73
N ILE A 6 -8.31 -34.82 -32.23
CA ILE A 6 -7.18 -33.88 -32.27
C ILE A 6 -6.95 -33.37 -30.84
N ILE A 7 -5.85 -33.82 -30.26
CA ILE A 7 -5.30 -33.25 -29.01
C ILE A 7 -4.54 -32.01 -29.45
N ILE A 8 -5.11 -30.83 -29.28
CA ILE A 8 -4.39 -29.57 -29.32
C ILE A 8 -3.75 -29.41 -27.95
N THR A 9 -2.57 -29.97 -27.80
CA THR A 9 -1.74 -29.84 -26.59
C THR A 9 -1.03 -28.49 -26.64
N VAL A 10 -1.28 -27.73 -25.64
CA VAL A 10 -0.63 -26.52 -25.15
C VAL A 10 0.88 -26.56 -25.38
N LEU A 11 1.35 -25.92 -26.43
CA LEU A 11 2.75 -25.64 -26.76
C LEU A 11 2.89 -24.15 -27.06
N PHE A 12 2.37 -23.31 -26.13
CA PHE A 12 2.44 -21.84 -26.22
C PHE A 12 3.18 -21.23 -25.03
N LEU A 13 4.09 -21.97 -24.44
CA LEU A 13 4.75 -21.51 -23.20
C LEU A 13 6.28 -21.49 -23.26
N LEU A 14 6.90 -21.43 -24.44
CA LEU A 14 8.37 -21.39 -24.51
C LEU A 14 8.95 -20.51 -25.65
N TYR A 15 8.24 -19.44 -26.06
CA TYR A 15 8.78 -18.56 -27.10
C TYR A 15 8.58 -17.07 -26.85
N LEU A 16 8.81 -16.62 -25.61
CA LEU A 16 8.83 -15.19 -25.24
C LEU A 16 10.02 -14.82 -24.35
N CYS A 17 11.15 -15.46 -24.55
CA CYS A 17 12.41 -15.07 -23.92
C CYS A 17 13.45 -14.75 -24.99
N SER A 18 13.26 -13.73 -25.81
CA SER A 18 14.34 -13.02 -26.52
C SER A 18 13.76 -12.00 -27.49
N LEU A 19 13.12 -10.96 -26.98
CA LEU A 19 13.10 -9.71 -27.74
C LEU A 19 14.35 -8.94 -27.33
N PRO A 20 15.13 -8.43 -28.29
CA PRO A 20 16.36 -7.74 -27.98
C PRO A 20 16.04 -6.50 -27.14
N THR A 21 16.72 -6.35 -26.02
CA THR A 21 16.84 -5.09 -25.31
C THR A 21 17.10 -4.01 -26.37
N LEU A 22 16.21 -3.05 -26.50
CA LEU A 22 16.39 -1.93 -27.39
C LEU A 22 17.60 -1.12 -26.89
N ALA A 23 18.77 -1.51 -27.37
CA ALA A 23 20.02 -0.80 -27.14
C ALA A 23 19.97 0.51 -27.95
N LEU A 24 19.40 1.55 -27.37
CA LEU A 24 19.46 2.89 -27.92
C LEU A 24 20.71 3.60 -27.40
N ALA A 25 21.43 4.18 -28.34
CA ALA A 25 22.82 4.61 -28.25
C ALA A 25 23.10 5.82 -27.37
N LYS A 26 24.30 5.77 -26.74
CA LYS A 26 25.22 6.87 -26.40
C LYS A 26 24.71 8.02 -25.49
N GLY A 27 24.62 7.73 -24.25
CA GLY A 27 24.74 8.49 -23.04
C GLY A 27 24.69 7.47 -21.91
N LYS A 28 25.44 7.64 -20.84
CA LYS A 28 25.42 6.69 -19.72
C LYS A 28 24.03 6.73 -19.12
N ARG A 29 23.12 5.84 -19.60
CA ARG A 29 21.76 5.75 -19.08
C ARG A 29 21.84 5.22 -17.65
N HIS A 30 21.17 5.91 -16.76
CA HIS A 30 21.10 5.55 -15.36
C HIS A 30 19.83 4.71 -15.06
N PHE A 31 19.23 4.08 -16.08
CA PHE A 31 18.04 3.26 -15.93
C PHE A 31 17.93 2.17 -17.00
N THR A 32 17.20 1.12 -16.67
CA THR A 32 16.88 0.01 -17.58
C THR A 32 15.38 -0.10 -17.75
N LEU A 33 14.93 -0.26 -18.99
CA LEU A 33 13.52 -0.47 -19.36
C LEU A 33 13.33 -1.83 -20.03
N GLU A 34 12.14 -2.40 -19.86
CA GLU A 34 11.68 -3.59 -20.59
C GLU A 34 10.19 -3.45 -20.96
N ASN A 35 9.70 -4.34 -21.81
CA ASN A 35 8.28 -4.44 -22.11
C ASN A 35 7.62 -5.42 -21.14
N SER A 36 6.48 -5.05 -20.59
CA SER A 36 5.61 -5.91 -19.79
C SER A 36 4.23 -6.04 -20.44
N GLN A 37 3.37 -6.91 -19.89
CA GLN A 37 1.98 -7.03 -20.34
C GLN A 37 1.16 -5.74 -20.17
N TYR A 38 1.61 -4.82 -19.32
CA TYR A 38 0.98 -3.51 -19.07
C TYR A 38 1.59 -2.38 -19.89
N GLY A 39 2.68 -2.63 -20.61
CA GLY A 39 3.47 -1.65 -21.35
C GLY A 39 4.89 -1.51 -20.80
N THR A 40 5.53 -0.35 -21.01
CA THR A 40 6.92 -0.11 -20.59
C THR A 40 7.06 -0.20 -19.07
N ARG A 41 8.03 -0.96 -18.62
CA ARG A 41 8.39 -1.18 -17.21
C ARG A 41 9.79 -0.64 -16.94
N LEU A 42 9.94 0.17 -15.89
CA LEU A 42 11.25 0.53 -15.35
C LEU A 42 11.77 -0.64 -14.51
N VAL A 43 12.84 -1.28 -14.95
CA VAL A 43 13.47 -2.41 -14.26
C VAL A 43 14.39 -1.94 -13.15
N LYS A 44 15.22 -0.93 -13.44
CA LYS A 44 16.20 -0.41 -12.49
C LYS A 44 16.52 1.05 -12.74
N TRP A 45 16.66 1.82 -11.67
CA TRP A 45 17.23 3.15 -11.62
C TRP A 45 18.61 3.11 -10.94
N GLU A 46 19.65 3.55 -11.64
CA GLU A 46 21.03 3.56 -11.15
C GLU A 46 21.56 5.01 -10.98
N GLY A 47 20.70 6.01 -11.25
CA GLY A 47 21.04 7.42 -11.15
C GLY A 47 21.26 7.87 -9.71
N LYS A 48 22.01 8.96 -9.57
CA LYS A 48 22.29 9.62 -8.29
C LYS A 48 21.55 10.95 -8.17
N ASP A 49 20.55 11.16 -9.00
CA ASP A 49 19.75 12.38 -9.02
C ASP A 49 18.89 12.45 -7.74
N SER A 50 18.84 13.65 -7.16
CA SER A 50 17.99 13.89 -6.00
C SER A 50 16.53 14.11 -6.38
N VAL A 51 16.26 14.51 -7.62
CA VAL A 51 14.93 14.70 -8.19
C VAL A 51 14.84 13.90 -9.48
N VAL A 52 13.86 13.05 -9.60
CA VAL A 52 13.56 12.25 -10.80
C VAL A 52 12.16 12.60 -11.27
N ASP A 53 12.07 13.32 -12.39
CA ASP A 53 10.80 13.65 -13.05
C ASP A 53 10.67 12.83 -14.33
N PHE A 54 9.81 11.82 -14.30
CA PHE A 54 9.58 10.92 -15.44
C PHE A 54 8.99 11.66 -16.65
N ASN A 55 8.23 12.72 -16.43
CA ASN A 55 7.59 13.46 -17.51
C ASN A 55 8.59 14.33 -18.30
N ASN A 56 9.76 14.61 -17.72
CA ASN A 56 10.84 15.36 -18.34
C ASN A 56 11.87 14.49 -19.08
N ILE A 57 11.77 13.16 -18.97
CA ILE A 57 12.66 12.20 -19.64
C ILE A 57 11.85 11.46 -20.71
N GLN A 58 12.20 11.69 -21.99
CA GLN A 58 11.42 11.20 -23.14
C GLN A 58 11.11 9.70 -23.07
N GLU A 59 12.09 8.88 -22.66
CA GLU A 59 11.97 7.43 -22.59
C GLU A 59 11.12 6.95 -21.40
N LEU A 60 10.88 7.79 -20.39
CA LEU A 60 10.18 7.45 -19.16
C LEU A 60 8.72 7.90 -19.10
N LYS A 61 8.29 8.83 -19.96
CA LYS A 61 6.91 9.36 -19.98
C LYS A 61 5.84 8.27 -20.10
N ASP A 62 6.14 7.20 -20.87
CA ASP A 62 5.20 6.14 -21.19
C ASP A 62 5.37 4.90 -20.29
N VAL A 63 6.14 5.02 -19.20
CA VAL A 63 6.29 3.95 -18.23
C VAL A 63 4.95 3.68 -17.54
N LYS A 64 4.53 2.43 -17.55
CA LYS A 64 3.29 1.94 -16.93
C LYS A 64 3.53 1.22 -15.60
N VAL A 65 4.75 0.74 -15.40
CA VAL A 65 5.12 -0.07 -14.24
C VAL A 65 6.46 0.39 -13.68
N ILE A 66 6.48 0.73 -12.40
CA ILE A 66 7.74 0.78 -11.66
C ILE A 66 8.02 -0.63 -11.17
N GLY A 67 9.09 -1.23 -11.69
CA GLY A 67 9.42 -2.63 -11.49
C GLY A 67 9.86 -2.98 -10.07
N GLU A 68 9.87 -4.28 -9.79
CA GLU A 68 10.34 -4.81 -8.52
C GLU A 68 11.76 -4.31 -8.23
N MET A 69 11.96 -3.75 -7.02
CA MET A 69 13.25 -3.22 -6.55
C MET A 69 13.87 -2.13 -7.44
N ALA A 70 13.08 -1.43 -8.26
CA ALA A 70 13.60 -0.47 -9.26
C ALA A 70 14.45 0.64 -8.63
N PHE A 71 14.05 1.17 -7.47
CA PHE A 71 14.78 2.18 -6.70
C PHE A 71 15.25 1.68 -5.34
N GLU A 72 15.13 0.40 -5.06
CA GLU A 72 15.43 -0.14 -3.74
C GLU A 72 16.80 0.31 -3.22
N MET A 73 16.82 0.76 -1.93
CA MET A 73 18.02 1.25 -1.23
C MET A 73 18.70 2.45 -1.94
N ASN A 74 17.96 3.19 -2.78
CA ASN A 74 18.51 4.40 -3.40
C ASN A 74 18.58 5.52 -2.37
N LYS A 75 19.81 5.87 -1.99
CA LYS A 75 20.09 6.90 -0.98
C LYS A 75 20.21 8.33 -1.54
N TYR A 76 20.03 8.50 -2.84
CA TYR A 76 20.21 9.80 -3.49
C TYR A 76 18.90 10.53 -3.73
N ILE A 77 17.84 9.77 -4.11
CA ILE A 77 16.55 10.38 -4.44
C ILE A 77 15.90 11.00 -3.21
N LYS A 78 15.37 12.21 -3.41
CA LYS A 78 14.53 12.93 -2.45
C LYS A 78 13.12 13.14 -2.97
N GLN A 79 12.98 13.29 -4.28
CA GLN A 79 11.68 13.52 -4.92
C GLN A 79 11.57 12.70 -6.21
N VAL A 80 10.40 12.07 -6.39
CA VAL A 80 10.03 11.37 -7.61
C VAL A 80 8.68 11.90 -8.10
N ILE A 81 8.62 12.29 -9.37
CA ILE A 81 7.39 12.62 -10.09
C ILE A 81 7.16 11.49 -11.09
N LEU A 82 6.19 10.63 -10.77
CA LEU A 82 5.87 9.47 -11.58
C LEU A 82 5.09 9.88 -12.84
N PRO A 83 5.16 9.09 -13.94
CA PRO A 83 4.51 9.43 -15.20
C PRO A 83 2.98 9.40 -15.05
N ASP A 84 2.29 10.31 -15.77
CA ASP A 84 0.84 10.53 -15.64
C ASP A 84 -0.03 9.28 -15.92
N ASN A 85 0.52 8.33 -16.66
CA ASN A 85 -0.17 7.10 -17.05
C ASN A 85 0.30 5.85 -16.29
N LEU A 86 1.01 6.01 -15.17
CA LEU A 86 1.48 4.88 -14.36
C LEU A 86 0.31 4.06 -13.81
N LEU A 87 0.43 2.75 -13.85
CA LEU A 87 -0.61 1.82 -13.38
C LEU A 87 -0.19 1.06 -12.13
N ILE A 88 1.09 0.69 -12.04
CA ILE A 88 1.58 -0.28 -11.05
C ILE A 88 2.91 0.19 -10.46
N ILE A 89 3.01 0.11 -9.14
CA ILE A 89 4.26 0.17 -8.39
C ILE A 89 4.45 -1.23 -7.80
N GLU A 90 5.49 -1.95 -8.26
CA GLU A 90 5.70 -3.33 -7.87
C GLU A 90 6.37 -3.46 -6.49
N LYS A 91 6.54 -4.72 -6.08
CA LYS A 91 7.13 -5.09 -4.80
C LYS A 91 8.51 -4.44 -4.60
N ARG A 92 8.73 -3.86 -3.40
CA ARG A 92 9.98 -3.23 -2.99
C ARG A 92 10.50 -2.12 -3.92
N ALA A 93 9.65 -1.55 -4.77
CA ALA A 93 10.05 -0.59 -5.81
C ALA A 93 10.88 0.58 -5.26
N PHE A 94 10.53 1.11 -4.08
CA PHE A 94 11.24 2.17 -3.36
C PHE A 94 11.72 1.75 -1.97
N ASN A 95 11.66 0.44 -1.65
CA ASN A 95 12.01 -0.05 -0.32
C ASN A 95 13.34 0.53 0.20
N THR A 96 13.32 1.10 1.40
CA THR A 96 14.49 1.67 2.09
C THR A 96 15.18 2.80 1.29
N CYS A 97 14.40 3.68 0.67
CA CYS A 97 14.92 4.91 0.09
C CYS A 97 15.01 5.98 1.21
N GLU A 98 16.04 5.91 2.03
CA GLU A 98 16.18 6.65 3.30
C GLU A 98 15.97 8.17 3.19
N ASN A 99 16.28 8.77 2.02
CA ASN A 99 16.18 10.19 1.78
C ASN A 99 14.93 10.60 0.98
N LEU A 100 14.07 9.64 0.58
CA LEU A 100 12.88 9.91 -0.20
C LEU A 100 11.84 10.68 0.64
N GLN A 101 11.59 11.92 0.22
CA GLN A 101 10.67 12.83 0.90
C GLN A 101 9.30 12.88 0.22
N THR A 102 9.27 12.92 -1.10
CA THR A 102 8.02 13.07 -1.85
C THR A 102 7.96 12.15 -3.06
N VAL A 103 6.79 11.54 -3.25
CA VAL A 103 6.43 10.81 -4.46
C VAL A 103 5.11 11.36 -4.97
N LYS A 104 5.14 12.04 -6.13
CA LYS A 104 3.93 12.46 -6.80
C LYS A 104 3.39 11.31 -7.63
N MET A 105 2.34 10.68 -7.14
CA MET A 105 1.65 9.57 -7.81
C MET A 105 0.49 10.10 -8.64
N PRO A 106 0.31 9.66 -9.90
CA PRO A 106 -0.88 9.99 -10.68
C PRO A 106 -2.10 9.18 -10.19
N ASN A 107 -3.30 9.70 -10.42
CA ASN A 107 -4.55 9.02 -10.03
C ASN A 107 -4.82 7.72 -10.79
N THR A 108 -4.05 7.41 -11.82
CA THR A 108 -4.15 6.17 -12.61
C THR A 108 -3.56 4.94 -11.93
N VAL A 109 -2.77 5.10 -10.85
CA VAL A 109 -2.17 3.97 -10.12
C VAL A 109 -3.26 3.12 -9.47
N ARG A 110 -3.24 1.80 -9.79
CA ARG A 110 -4.21 0.82 -9.30
C ARG A 110 -3.65 -0.13 -8.25
N TYR A 111 -2.34 -0.35 -8.27
CA TYR A 111 -1.68 -1.31 -7.40
C TYR A 111 -0.37 -0.76 -6.85
N ILE A 112 -0.21 -0.88 -5.53
CA ILE A 112 1.05 -0.62 -4.84
C ILE A 112 1.46 -1.91 -4.12
N GLY A 113 2.59 -2.48 -4.54
CA GLY A 113 3.05 -3.82 -4.17
C GLY A 113 3.58 -3.95 -2.76
N ASN A 114 3.83 -5.19 -2.37
CA ASN A 114 4.39 -5.52 -1.06
C ASN A 114 5.70 -4.78 -0.80
N SER A 115 5.82 -4.17 0.37
CA SER A 115 7.01 -3.42 0.80
C SER A 115 7.45 -2.29 -0.15
N ALA A 116 6.54 -1.77 -1.00
CA ALA A 116 6.92 -0.82 -2.06
C ALA A 116 7.61 0.43 -1.53
N PHE A 117 7.24 0.91 -0.34
CA PHE A 117 7.82 2.07 0.35
C PHE A 117 8.27 1.74 1.77
N ASN A 118 8.47 0.46 2.07
CA ASN A 118 8.87 -0.01 3.39
C ASN A 118 10.12 0.73 3.89
N MET A 119 10.09 1.23 5.15
CA MET A 119 11.18 1.96 5.81
C MET A 119 11.58 3.29 5.14
N ASP A 120 10.69 3.91 4.37
CA ASP A 120 10.91 5.26 3.83
C ASP A 120 10.51 6.31 4.88
N HIS A 121 11.31 6.43 5.94
CA HIS A 121 11.00 7.23 7.14
C HIS A 121 10.74 8.71 6.87
N GLN A 122 11.28 9.25 5.75
CA GLN A 122 11.14 10.66 5.38
C GLN A 122 9.97 10.91 4.42
N LEU A 123 9.29 9.85 3.94
CA LEU A 123 8.23 9.97 2.94
C LEU A 123 7.00 10.71 3.49
N GLU A 124 6.75 11.89 2.93
CA GLU A 124 5.57 12.71 3.19
C GLU A 124 4.51 12.42 2.11
N LEU A 125 3.60 11.50 2.41
CA LEU A 125 2.49 11.14 1.54
C LEU A 125 1.18 11.43 2.27
N SER A 126 0.38 12.35 1.71
CA SER A 126 -0.91 12.77 2.30
C SER A 126 -2.14 12.28 1.51
N VAL A 127 -1.96 11.86 0.27
CA VAL A 127 -3.04 11.44 -0.62
C VAL A 127 -2.65 10.16 -1.34
N LEU A 128 -3.58 9.20 -1.37
CA LEU A 128 -3.48 7.99 -2.19
C LEU A 128 -4.21 8.21 -3.54
N PRO A 129 -3.77 7.56 -4.63
CA PRO A 129 -4.43 7.65 -5.94
C PRO A 129 -5.91 7.22 -5.89
N ASP A 130 -6.79 7.97 -6.56
CA ASP A 130 -8.24 7.67 -6.55
C ASP A 130 -8.58 6.31 -7.19
N SER A 131 -7.82 5.89 -8.22
CA SER A 131 -8.01 4.58 -8.87
C SER A 131 -7.39 3.41 -8.13
N LEU A 132 -6.79 3.62 -6.93
CA LEU A 132 -6.09 2.59 -6.19
C LEU A 132 -7.06 1.48 -5.77
N GLN A 133 -6.71 0.23 -6.08
CA GLN A 133 -7.51 -0.97 -5.81
C GLN A 133 -6.91 -1.85 -4.71
N GLU A 134 -5.59 -1.93 -4.67
CA GLU A 134 -4.90 -2.78 -3.70
C GLU A 134 -3.62 -2.12 -3.16
N ILE A 135 -3.44 -2.23 -1.85
CA ILE A 135 -2.22 -1.87 -1.11
C ILE A 135 -1.64 -3.17 -0.57
N GLY A 136 -0.41 -3.49 -0.95
CA GLY A 136 0.27 -4.72 -0.58
C GLY A 136 0.62 -4.83 0.91
N GLU A 137 1.20 -5.96 1.29
CA GLU A 137 1.72 -6.16 2.65
C GLU A 137 2.97 -5.31 2.89
N TRP A 138 3.13 -4.75 4.10
CA TRP A 138 4.29 -3.96 4.51
C TRP A 138 4.54 -2.71 3.65
N THR A 139 3.57 -2.29 2.84
CA THR A 139 3.76 -1.25 1.80
C THR A 139 4.36 0.03 2.36
N PHE A 140 3.83 0.54 3.47
CA PHE A 140 4.28 1.76 4.16
C PHE A 140 4.75 1.45 5.58
N TRP A 141 5.28 0.23 5.82
CA TRP A 141 5.76 -0.14 7.14
C TRP A 141 6.86 0.83 7.59
N ASP A 142 6.69 1.41 8.78
CA ASP A 142 7.60 2.37 9.42
C ASP A 142 7.85 3.65 8.61
N CYS A 143 6.87 4.06 7.76
CA CYS A 143 6.89 5.35 7.07
C CYS A 143 6.31 6.44 7.99
N ASN A 144 7.12 6.95 8.92
CA ASN A 144 6.66 7.73 10.07
C ASN A 144 5.98 9.04 9.69
N LYS A 145 6.31 9.63 8.52
CA LYS A 145 5.74 10.89 8.03
C LYS A 145 4.55 10.72 7.08
N VAL A 146 4.21 9.49 6.69
CA VAL A 146 2.99 9.25 5.91
C VAL A 146 1.78 9.71 6.72
N CYS A 147 1.00 10.62 6.16
CA CYS A 147 -0.08 11.34 6.85
C CYS A 147 -1.41 11.31 6.07
N ILE A 148 -1.67 10.21 5.37
CA ILE A 148 -2.95 10.01 4.68
C ILE A 148 -4.11 10.12 5.66
N SER A 149 -5.22 10.70 5.20
CA SER A 149 -6.45 10.81 5.99
C SER A 149 -7.62 10.03 5.40
N VAL A 150 -7.52 9.60 4.15
CA VAL A 150 -8.59 8.92 3.42
C VAL A 150 -8.05 7.67 2.74
N ILE A 151 -8.77 6.55 2.90
CA ILE A 151 -8.63 5.36 2.06
C ILE A 151 -9.64 5.50 0.91
N PRO A 152 -9.18 5.53 -0.37
CA PRO A 152 -10.03 5.75 -1.53
C PRO A 152 -11.11 4.68 -1.73
N GLU A 153 -12.16 5.04 -2.47
CA GLU A 153 -13.36 4.21 -2.65
C GLU A 153 -13.07 2.85 -3.28
N HIS A 154 -12.16 2.80 -4.24
CA HIS A 154 -11.88 1.58 -5.00
C HIS A 154 -10.93 0.60 -4.30
N VAL A 155 -10.34 0.98 -3.14
CA VAL A 155 -9.47 0.08 -2.39
C VAL A 155 -10.27 -1.08 -1.83
N SER A 156 -10.03 -2.28 -2.35
CA SER A 156 -10.68 -3.54 -1.91
C SER A 156 -9.80 -4.36 -0.98
N LYS A 157 -8.50 -4.06 -0.92
CA LYS A 157 -7.55 -4.79 -0.09
C LYS A 157 -6.44 -3.88 0.45
N ILE A 158 -6.23 -3.98 1.76
CA ILE A 158 -5.08 -3.43 2.47
C ILE A 158 -4.35 -4.63 3.09
N GLY A 159 -3.09 -4.81 2.72
CA GLY A 159 -2.29 -5.95 3.17
C GLY A 159 -1.94 -5.89 4.65
N ARG A 160 -1.49 -7.03 5.17
CA ARG A 160 -0.93 -7.15 6.51
C ARG A 160 0.20 -6.15 6.72
N LEU A 161 0.26 -5.48 7.89
CA LEU A 161 1.28 -4.50 8.28
C LEU A 161 1.41 -3.29 7.32
N ALA A 162 0.44 -3.02 6.44
CA ALA A 162 0.58 -2.05 5.36
C ALA A 162 0.92 -0.63 5.82
N PHE A 163 0.39 -0.17 6.95
CA PHE A 163 0.62 1.16 7.55
C PHE A 163 1.15 1.08 8.99
N THR A 164 1.76 -0.05 9.37
CA THR A 164 2.35 -0.16 10.71
C THR A 164 3.41 0.91 10.91
N GLY A 165 3.33 1.64 12.02
CA GLY A 165 4.30 2.68 12.36
C GLY A 165 4.12 4.01 11.60
N CYS A 166 3.04 4.19 10.82
CA CYS A 166 2.75 5.46 10.16
C CYS A 166 2.26 6.49 11.19
N GLU A 167 3.18 7.09 11.92
CA GLU A 167 2.87 8.02 13.02
C GLU A 167 2.24 9.33 12.53
N GLY A 168 2.43 9.72 11.27
CA GLY A 168 1.83 10.92 10.68
C GLY A 168 0.31 10.86 10.51
N ILE A 169 -0.30 9.68 10.57
CA ILE A 169 -1.76 9.49 10.40
C ILE A 169 -2.48 9.96 11.67
N LYS A 170 -3.32 11.01 11.53
CA LYS A 170 -4.13 11.56 12.64
C LYS A 170 -5.60 11.18 12.57
N THR A 171 -6.14 11.13 11.39
CA THR A 171 -7.53 10.75 11.10
C THR A 171 -7.54 9.73 9.99
N LEU A 172 -8.46 8.78 10.01
CA LEU A 172 -8.59 7.77 8.98
C LEU A 172 -10.06 7.61 8.61
N VAL A 173 -10.37 7.93 7.36
CA VAL A 173 -11.73 7.79 6.79
C VAL A 173 -11.69 6.76 5.67
N PHE A 174 -12.45 5.70 5.84
CA PHE A 174 -12.62 4.70 4.78
C PHE A 174 -13.83 5.06 3.91
N LYS A 175 -13.59 5.39 2.64
CA LYS A 175 -14.66 5.63 1.65
C LYS A 175 -15.06 4.38 0.88
N ASN A 176 -14.34 3.29 1.10
CA ASN A 176 -14.44 2.04 0.37
C ASN A 176 -15.43 1.04 0.98
N GLN A 177 -15.56 -0.12 0.32
CA GLN A 177 -16.37 -1.26 0.73
C GLN A 177 -15.52 -2.35 1.40
N LEU A 178 -14.45 -1.97 2.11
CA LEU A 178 -13.52 -2.91 2.72
C LEU A 178 -14.24 -3.78 3.77
N GLU A 179 -14.15 -5.10 3.62
CA GLU A 179 -14.78 -6.05 4.56
C GLU A 179 -13.83 -6.43 5.71
N VAL A 180 -12.53 -6.37 5.49
CA VAL A 180 -11.53 -6.82 6.48
C VAL A 180 -10.43 -5.78 6.62
N ILE A 181 -10.12 -5.39 7.85
CA ILE A 181 -8.88 -4.69 8.20
C ILE A 181 -7.90 -5.75 8.69
N ASN A 182 -6.86 -6.02 7.91
CA ASN A 182 -5.94 -7.13 8.11
C ASN A 182 -5.01 -6.95 9.33
N ASP A 183 -4.34 -8.07 9.69
CA ASP A 183 -3.41 -8.15 10.81
C ASP A 183 -2.38 -7.01 10.78
N ARG A 184 -2.27 -6.30 11.91
CA ARG A 184 -1.39 -5.15 12.14
C ARG A 184 -1.46 -4.03 11.10
N ALA A 185 -2.51 -3.94 10.29
CA ALA A 185 -2.56 -3.00 9.16
C ALA A 185 -2.26 -1.55 9.57
N PHE A 186 -2.69 -1.11 10.75
CA PHE A 186 -2.49 0.24 11.31
C PHE A 186 -1.87 0.21 12.72
N SER A 187 -1.16 -0.86 13.07
CA SER A 187 -0.51 -0.96 14.38
C SER A 187 0.55 0.13 14.53
N GLY A 188 0.62 0.75 15.71
CA GLY A 188 1.63 1.79 15.97
C GLY A 188 1.39 3.12 15.26
N CYS A 189 0.20 3.37 14.69
CA CYS A 189 -0.20 4.70 14.24
C CYS A 189 -0.46 5.57 15.48
N LYS A 190 0.60 5.99 16.16
CA LYS A 190 0.53 6.58 17.52
C LYS A 190 -0.33 7.84 17.57
N ASN A 191 -0.30 8.67 16.53
CA ASN A 191 -1.04 9.92 16.47
C ASN A 191 -2.47 9.79 15.90
N LEU A 192 -2.93 8.55 15.61
CA LEU A 192 -4.28 8.31 15.15
C LEU A 192 -5.29 8.60 16.28
N GLU A 193 -6.10 9.65 16.08
CA GLU A 193 -7.09 10.11 17.05
C GLU A 193 -8.51 9.66 16.71
N ARG A 194 -8.80 9.45 15.41
CA ARG A 194 -10.16 9.27 14.90
C ARG A 194 -10.21 8.33 13.72
N ILE A 195 -11.21 7.43 13.73
CA ILE A 195 -11.47 6.48 12.63
C ILE A 195 -12.95 6.58 12.25
N VAL A 196 -13.21 6.62 10.94
CA VAL A 196 -14.52 6.37 10.35
C VAL A 196 -14.44 5.08 9.56
N PHE A 197 -15.00 4.01 10.11
CA PHE A 197 -14.99 2.69 9.48
C PHE A 197 -15.95 2.60 8.28
N PRO A 198 -15.67 1.70 7.32
CA PRO A 198 -16.58 1.47 6.20
C PRO A 198 -17.81 0.70 6.67
N ASN A 199 -18.96 0.96 6.04
CA ASN A 199 -20.22 0.36 6.43
C ASN A 199 -20.30 -1.17 6.22
N ASN A 200 -19.43 -1.72 5.37
CA ASN A 200 -19.41 -3.16 5.05
C ASN A 200 -18.35 -3.93 5.84
N LEU A 201 -17.66 -3.29 6.79
CA LEU A 201 -16.61 -3.94 7.57
C LEU A 201 -17.17 -5.10 8.40
N ARG A 202 -16.61 -6.28 8.19
CA ARG A 202 -17.00 -7.51 8.90
C ARG A 202 -15.97 -7.96 9.94
N GLU A 203 -14.69 -7.66 9.68
CA GLU A 203 -13.62 -8.11 10.56
C GLU A 203 -12.57 -7.02 10.77
N ILE A 204 -12.18 -6.85 12.04
CA ILE A 204 -10.95 -6.18 12.45
C ILE A 204 -10.03 -7.29 12.96
N SER A 205 -8.97 -7.59 12.22
CA SER A 205 -8.07 -8.71 12.50
C SER A 205 -7.11 -8.42 13.66
N ASP A 206 -6.22 -9.37 13.94
CA ASP A 206 -5.33 -9.35 15.11
C ASP A 206 -4.39 -8.13 15.06
N PHE A 207 -4.25 -7.44 16.19
CA PHE A 207 -3.39 -6.26 16.35
C PHE A 207 -3.65 -5.11 15.36
N ALA A 208 -4.76 -5.09 14.63
CA ALA A 208 -5.00 -4.16 13.52
C ALA A 208 -4.76 -2.69 13.87
N PHE A 209 -5.09 -2.27 15.09
CA PHE A 209 -4.89 -0.91 15.64
C PHE A 209 -4.11 -0.93 16.97
N ALA A 210 -3.31 -1.95 17.22
CA ALA A 210 -2.50 -2.02 18.43
C ALA A 210 -1.61 -0.80 18.58
N ARG A 211 -1.47 -0.26 19.81
CA ARG A 211 -0.62 0.90 20.11
C ARG A 211 -1.00 2.19 19.36
N CYS A 212 -2.26 2.36 18.96
CA CYS A 212 -2.80 3.66 18.56
C CYS A 212 -3.10 4.48 19.80
N ILE A 213 -2.03 4.95 20.49
CA ILE A 213 -2.10 5.49 21.85
C ILE A 213 -2.99 6.73 22.00
N ASN A 214 -3.15 7.53 20.92
CA ASN A 214 -3.97 8.73 20.91
C ASN A 214 -5.41 8.52 20.41
N LEU A 215 -5.80 7.28 20.08
CA LEU A 215 -7.15 6.97 19.61
C LEU A 215 -8.17 7.17 20.74
N LYS A 216 -9.10 8.14 20.56
CA LYS A 216 -10.00 8.61 21.64
C LYS A 216 -11.27 7.79 21.77
N GLY A 217 -11.82 7.35 20.66
CA GLY A 217 -13.07 6.58 20.64
C GLY A 217 -13.37 6.03 19.26
N ILE A 218 -14.18 4.96 19.21
CA ILE A 218 -14.58 4.31 17.97
C ILE A 218 -16.07 4.01 17.94
N ASN A 219 -16.67 4.19 16.75
CA ASN A 219 -18.01 3.74 16.42
C ASN A 219 -17.89 2.57 15.45
N LEU A 220 -18.24 1.37 15.90
CA LEU A 220 -18.15 0.15 15.10
C LEU A 220 -19.40 0.01 14.23
N PRO A 221 -19.26 -0.36 12.93
CA PRO A 221 -20.39 -0.46 12.02
C PRO A 221 -21.29 -1.65 12.36
N ALA A 222 -22.57 -1.58 11.93
CA ALA A 222 -23.55 -2.65 12.16
C ALA A 222 -23.21 -3.97 11.45
N SER A 223 -22.38 -3.92 10.42
CA SER A 223 -21.91 -5.10 9.66
C SER A 223 -20.83 -5.90 10.38
N LEU A 224 -20.22 -5.33 11.45
CA LEU A 224 -19.07 -5.96 12.11
C LEU A 224 -19.44 -7.27 12.81
N GLN A 225 -18.69 -8.31 12.51
CA GLN A 225 -18.90 -9.68 13.01
C GLN A 225 -17.80 -10.15 13.97
N LYS A 226 -16.57 -9.62 13.80
CA LYS A 226 -15.40 -10.09 14.56
C LYS A 226 -14.42 -8.97 14.87
N ILE A 227 -13.89 -9.00 16.10
CA ILE A 227 -12.71 -8.22 16.54
C ILE A 227 -11.68 -9.24 17.04
N GLY A 228 -10.51 -9.25 16.41
CA GLY A 228 -9.45 -10.22 16.64
C GLY A 228 -8.62 -9.98 17.88
N TYR A 229 -7.67 -10.87 18.08
CA TYR A 229 -6.76 -10.90 19.22
C TYR A 229 -5.97 -9.58 19.30
N ARG A 230 -6.05 -8.91 20.47
CA ARG A 230 -5.33 -7.66 20.75
C ARG A 230 -5.52 -6.57 19.67
N ALA A 231 -6.65 -6.54 19.00
CA ALA A 231 -6.88 -5.62 17.87
C ALA A 231 -6.65 -4.15 18.22
N PHE A 232 -6.94 -3.74 19.47
CA PHE A 232 -6.76 -2.38 20.00
C PHE A 232 -5.87 -2.36 21.27
N VAL A 233 -5.03 -3.38 21.50
CA VAL A 233 -4.17 -3.42 22.68
C VAL A 233 -3.32 -2.16 22.81
N ASN A 234 -3.20 -1.62 24.03
CA ASN A 234 -2.44 -0.41 24.36
C ASN A 234 -2.92 0.86 23.59
N CYS A 235 -4.22 0.98 23.32
CA CYS A 235 -4.82 2.25 22.90
C CYS A 235 -5.14 3.08 24.16
N GLU A 236 -4.13 3.74 24.70
CA GLU A 236 -4.12 4.35 26.03
C GLU A 236 -5.13 5.50 26.22
N SER A 237 -5.56 6.12 25.13
CA SER A 237 -6.57 7.20 25.13
C SER A 237 -7.97 6.72 24.73
N LEU A 238 -8.20 5.43 24.49
CA LEU A 238 -9.48 4.91 24.03
C LEU A 238 -10.49 4.84 25.18
N LEU A 239 -11.35 5.86 25.26
CA LEU A 239 -12.30 6.03 26.36
C LEU A 239 -13.64 5.35 26.11
N PHE A 240 -14.08 5.24 24.86
CA PHE A 240 -15.36 4.62 24.54
C PHE A 240 -15.32 3.81 23.24
N VAL A 241 -16.12 2.73 23.25
CA VAL A 241 -16.40 1.88 22.07
C VAL A 241 -17.92 1.75 21.93
N LYS A 242 -18.45 2.31 20.85
CA LYS A 242 -19.87 2.18 20.53
C LYS A 242 -20.05 1.02 19.57
N TYR A 243 -20.84 0.04 19.99
CA TYR A 243 -21.25 -1.11 19.19
C TYR A 243 -22.59 -0.84 18.51
N ASN A 244 -22.65 -1.03 17.18
CA ASN A 244 -23.91 -1.03 16.43
C ASN A 244 -24.33 -2.44 16.00
N SER A 245 -23.65 -3.47 16.51
CA SER A 245 -23.89 -4.92 16.30
C SER A 245 -23.42 -5.67 17.53
N ASN A 246 -23.52 -7.00 17.51
CA ASN A 246 -22.97 -7.87 18.55
C ASN A 246 -21.85 -8.76 17.97
N PRO A 247 -20.67 -8.20 17.66
CA PRO A 247 -19.58 -8.97 17.07
C PRO A 247 -18.98 -9.96 18.08
N LYS A 248 -18.35 -11.02 17.58
CA LYS A 248 -17.46 -11.85 18.40
C LYS A 248 -16.19 -11.05 18.70
N VAL A 249 -15.98 -10.71 19.96
CA VAL A 249 -14.83 -9.94 20.43
C VAL A 249 -13.86 -10.85 21.17
N ASP A 250 -12.58 -10.85 20.77
CA ASP A 250 -11.55 -11.53 21.54
C ASP A 250 -11.38 -10.88 22.91
N SER A 251 -11.21 -11.66 23.96
CA SER A 251 -11.13 -11.18 25.35
C SER A 251 -9.97 -10.20 25.60
N SER A 252 -8.93 -10.26 24.78
CA SER A 252 -7.76 -9.37 24.83
C SER A 252 -7.83 -8.18 23.87
N ALA A 253 -8.91 -8.08 23.08
CA ALA A 253 -9.02 -7.09 22.00
C ALA A 253 -8.72 -5.65 22.46
N PHE A 254 -9.17 -5.28 23.67
CA PHE A 254 -9.01 -3.96 24.30
C PHE A 254 -8.09 -3.98 25.52
N MET A 255 -7.18 -4.94 25.60
CA MET A 255 -6.23 -5.03 26.71
C MET A 255 -5.44 -3.71 26.84
N ASN A 256 -5.31 -3.21 28.07
CA ASN A 256 -4.66 -1.94 28.41
C ASN A 256 -5.30 -0.71 27.73
N CYS A 257 -6.61 -0.75 27.50
CA CYS A 257 -7.40 0.43 27.11
C CYS A 257 -8.25 0.87 28.31
N PRO A 258 -8.43 2.19 28.54
CA PRO A 258 -9.28 2.71 29.62
C PRO A 258 -10.79 2.63 29.31
N VAL A 259 -11.17 1.89 28.29
CA VAL A 259 -12.52 1.86 27.71
C VAL A 259 -13.61 1.50 28.72
N SER A 260 -14.60 2.38 28.86
CA SER A 260 -15.91 2.05 29.42
C SER A 260 -16.76 1.42 28.31
N GLN A 261 -17.26 0.21 28.55
CA GLN A 261 -18.21 -0.42 27.60
C GLN A 261 -19.57 0.24 27.79
N GLU A 262 -19.89 1.21 26.93
CA GLU A 262 -21.29 1.60 26.73
C GLU A 262 -21.96 0.55 25.86
N LYS A 263 -22.90 -0.19 26.46
CA LYS A 263 -23.76 -1.14 25.76
C LYS A 263 -24.85 -0.40 25.00
#